data_a6964c66ee39a4efb990c430369d3e17
#
_entry.id   a6964c66ee39a4efb990c430369d3e17
#
_cell.length_a   1.000
_cell.length_b   1.000
_cell.length_c   1.000
_cell.angle_alpha   90.00
_cell.angle_beta   90.00
_cell.angle_gamma   90.00
#
_symmetry.space_group_name_H-M   'P 1'
#
loop_
_entity.id
_entity.type
_entity.pdbx_description
1 polymer ?
#
loop_
_entity_poly.entity_id
_entity_poly.type
_entity_poly.pdbx_seq_one_letter_code
_entity_poly.pdbx_strand_id
1 'polypeptide(L)' 'MPFAKWHCVTCGHIYDEALGDPDTGVAPGTRWADVPADWYCPDCGATKEDYDLYR' A
#
# COMPACT_ATOMS: atom_id res chain seq x y z
N MET A 1 -15.38 -9.33 2.43
CA MET A 1 -15.38 -7.86 2.48
C MET A 1 -14.56 -7.34 1.31
N PRO A 2 -14.98 -6.23 0.70
CA PRO A 2 -14.23 -5.69 -0.44
C PRO A 2 -12.85 -5.23 -0.01
N PHE A 3 -11.91 -5.28 -0.97
CA PHE A 3 -10.58 -4.76 -0.74
C PHE A 3 -10.61 -3.24 -0.69
N ALA A 4 -9.74 -2.67 0.13
CA ALA A 4 -9.59 -1.23 0.26
C ALA A 4 -8.41 -0.73 -0.57
N LYS A 5 -8.33 0.59 -0.71
CA LYS A 5 -7.18 1.25 -1.32
C LYS A 5 -6.57 2.18 -0.29
N TRP A 6 -5.25 2.33 -0.34
CA TRP A 6 -4.50 3.18 0.57
C TRP A 6 -3.62 4.10 -0.26
N HIS A 7 -3.52 5.36 0.12
CA HIS A 7 -2.74 6.31 -0.65
C HIS A 7 -1.63 6.92 0.19
N CYS A 8 -0.50 7.14 -0.48
CA CYS A 8 0.64 7.82 0.13
C CYS A 8 0.34 9.32 0.17
N VAL A 9 0.32 9.90 1.38
CA VAL A 9 0.01 11.32 1.53
C VAL A 9 1.13 12.22 1.01
N THR A 10 2.31 11.66 0.79
CA THR A 10 3.48 12.41 0.31
C THR A 10 3.51 12.53 -1.21
N CYS A 11 3.25 11.43 -1.94
CA CYS A 11 3.38 11.43 -3.40
C CYS A 11 2.13 10.99 -4.14
N GLY A 12 1.12 10.50 -3.43
CA GLY A 12 -0.14 10.08 -4.06
C GLY A 12 -0.15 8.67 -4.61
N HIS A 13 0.87 7.86 -4.33
CA HIS A 13 0.88 6.46 -4.75
C HIS A 13 -0.29 5.71 -4.13
N ILE A 14 -0.95 4.86 -4.93
CA ILE A 14 -2.10 4.07 -4.46
C ILE A 14 -1.66 2.61 -4.27
N TYR A 15 -1.88 2.08 -3.07
CA TYR A 15 -1.78 0.66 -2.80
C TYR A 15 -3.19 0.06 -2.83
N ASP A 16 -3.47 -0.78 -3.82
CA ASP A 16 -4.77 -1.46 -3.94
C ASP A 16 -4.62 -2.88 -3.39
N GLU A 17 -5.35 -3.20 -2.34
CA GLU A 17 -5.27 -4.52 -1.71
C GLU A 17 -5.59 -5.65 -2.70
N ALA A 18 -6.48 -5.39 -3.64
CA ALA A 18 -6.84 -6.40 -4.65
C ALA A 18 -5.70 -6.68 -5.62
N LEU A 19 -4.92 -5.66 -5.97
CA LEU A 19 -3.83 -5.78 -6.94
C LEU A 19 -2.49 -6.08 -6.28
N GLY A 20 -2.33 -5.74 -5.01
CA GLY A 20 -1.06 -5.84 -4.32
C GLY A 20 -0.02 -4.91 -4.90
N ASP A 21 1.24 -5.24 -4.69
CA ASP A 21 2.35 -4.51 -5.27
C ASP A 21 3.48 -5.50 -5.61
N PRO A 22 3.32 -6.24 -6.71
CA PRO A 22 4.31 -7.28 -7.07
C PRO A 22 5.72 -6.73 -7.28
N ASP A 23 5.84 -5.45 -7.67
CA ASP A 23 7.15 -4.82 -7.88
C ASP A 23 7.95 -4.73 -6.58
N THR A 24 7.28 -4.67 -5.44
CA THR A 24 7.93 -4.67 -4.13
C THR A 24 7.75 -5.99 -3.37
N GLY A 25 7.23 -7.02 -4.07
CA GLY A 25 7.08 -8.35 -3.48
C GLY A 25 5.80 -8.57 -2.69
N VAL A 26 4.81 -7.72 -2.85
CA VAL A 26 3.51 -7.84 -2.18
C VAL A 26 2.51 -8.49 -3.14
N ALA A 27 2.04 -9.69 -2.82
CA ALA A 27 1.15 -10.44 -3.69
C ALA A 27 -0.24 -9.78 -3.79
N PRO A 28 -0.93 -9.94 -4.95
CA PRO A 28 -2.32 -9.50 -5.06
C PRO A 28 -3.20 -10.12 -3.98
N GLY A 29 -4.12 -9.35 -3.43
CA GLY A 29 -5.01 -9.79 -2.37
C GLY A 29 -4.44 -9.64 -0.98
N THR A 30 -3.26 -9.03 -0.83
CA THR A 30 -2.68 -8.78 0.49
C THR A 30 -3.36 -7.57 1.13
N ARG A 31 -3.99 -7.80 2.27
CA ARG A 31 -4.60 -6.72 3.06
C ARG A 31 -3.52 -5.80 3.61
N TRP A 32 -3.88 -4.52 3.80
CA TRP A 32 -2.94 -3.53 4.33
C TRP A 32 -2.29 -3.98 5.64
N ALA A 33 -3.09 -4.60 6.52
CA ALA A 33 -2.57 -5.10 7.80
C ALA A 33 -1.53 -6.20 7.63
N ASP A 34 -1.56 -6.91 6.50
CA ASP A 34 -0.64 -8.00 6.21
C ASP A 34 0.59 -7.55 5.42
N VAL A 35 0.60 -6.31 4.94
CA VAL A 35 1.79 -5.74 4.30
C VAL A 35 2.88 -5.59 5.35
N PRO A 36 4.13 -6.03 5.06
CA PRO A 36 5.21 -5.96 6.07
C PRO A 36 5.37 -4.56 6.65
N ALA A 37 5.69 -4.49 7.94
CA ALA A 37 5.84 -3.21 8.64
C ALA A 37 6.98 -2.38 8.07
N ASP A 38 7.98 -3.01 7.45
CA ASP A 38 9.12 -2.34 6.85
C ASP A 38 8.92 -2.01 5.37
N TRP A 39 7.72 -2.28 4.83
CA TRP A 39 7.39 -1.90 3.46
C TRP A 39 7.33 -0.38 3.33
N TYR A 40 7.74 0.12 2.18
CA TYR A 40 7.75 1.55 1.93
C TYR A 40 7.24 1.85 0.52
N CYS A 41 6.85 3.11 0.31
CA CYS A 41 6.36 3.56 -0.98
C CYS A 41 7.43 3.42 -2.05
N PRO A 42 7.15 2.73 -3.17
CA PRO A 42 8.15 2.56 -4.24
C PRO A 42 8.48 3.85 -4.97
N ASP A 43 7.62 4.87 -4.88
CA ASP A 43 7.81 6.12 -5.61
C ASP A 43 8.59 7.16 -4.81
N CYS A 44 8.36 7.25 -3.50
CA CYS A 44 8.99 8.30 -2.70
C CYS A 44 9.70 7.79 -1.45
N GLY A 45 9.56 6.50 -1.13
CA GLY A 45 10.20 5.91 0.04
C GLY A 45 9.50 6.16 1.37
N ALA A 46 8.30 6.74 1.36
CA ALA A 46 7.55 6.96 2.59
C ALA A 46 7.15 5.62 3.22
N THR A 47 7.06 5.59 4.54
CA THR A 47 6.67 4.38 5.26
C THR A 47 5.15 4.21 5.26
N LYS A 48 4.69 3.06 5.78
CA LYS A 48 3.25 2.80 5.91
C LYS A 48 2.54 3.86 6.75
N GLU A 49 3.25 4.51 7.67
CA GLU A 49 2.68 5.57 8.51
C GLU A 49 2.22 6.79 7.71
N ASP A 50 2.77 6.97 6.52
CA ASP A 50 2.41 8.07 5.63
C ASP A 50 1.29 7.69 4.66
N TYR A 51 0.63 6.57 4.88
CA TYR A 51 -0.51 6.14 4.08
C TYR A 51 -1.80 6.31 4.84
N ASP A 52 -2.83 6.78 4.15
CA ASP A 52 -4.19 6.88 4.66
C ASP A 52 -5.15 6.09 3.80
N LEU A 53 -6.27 5.71 4.39
CA LEU A 53 -7.33 5.02 3.65
C LEU A 53 -7.85 5.92 2.54
N TYR A 54 -7.79 5.42 1.31
CA TYR A 54 -8.28 6.15 0.14
C TYR A 54 -9.79 5.96 0.01
N ARG A 55 -10.52 7.06 0.02
CA ARG A 55 -11.99 7.05 -0.02
C ARG A 55 -12.53 7.70 -1.27
#